data_84068a013910cb2b2e49252227d13bc8
#
_entry.id   84068a013910cb2b2e49252227d13bc8
#
_cell.length_a   1.000
_cell.length_b   1.000
_cell.length_c   1.000
_cell.angle_alpha   90.00
_cell.angle_beta   90.00
_cell.angle_gamma   90.00
#
_symmetry.space_group_name_H-M   'P 1'
#
loop_
_entity.id
_entity.type
_entity.pdbx_description
1 polymer ?
#
loop_
_entity_poly.entity_id
_entity_poly.type
_entity_poly.pdbx_seq_one_letter_code
_entity_poly.pdbx_strand_id
1 'polypeptide(L)'
;MVISFNNGLIIQWIKTQKQGSDTWEIQLPVSFSANIYNVVQGLYKDNDYVGDVHAFYTISGLSLTSISVFQPWGGPYGFFIMIGI
;
A
#
# COMPACT_ATOMS: atom_id res chain seq x y z
N MET A 1 -1.33 -3.72 -9.77
CA MET A 1 -1.14 -3.37 -11.21
C MET A 1 0.01 -2.38 -11.36
N VAL A 2 0.68 -2.40 -12.47
CA VAL A 2 1.89 -1.60 -12.72
C VAL A 2 1.82 -0.97 -14.09
N ILE A 3 2.24 0.30 -14.18
CA ILE A 3 2.50 0.98 -15.44
C ILE A 3 3.96 1.41 -15.43
N SER A 4 4.71 0.99 -16.45
CA SER A 4 6.12 1.36 -16.63
C SER A 4 6.27 2.24 -17.87
N PHE A 5 7.16 3.20 -17.77
CA PHE A 5 7.46 4.14 -18.85
C PHE A 5 8.90 3.95 -19.34
N ASN A 6 9.17 4.38 -20.56
CA ASN A 6 10.47 4.21 -21.19
C ASN A 6 11.62 4.94 -20.46
N ASN A 7 11.29 5.98 -19.69
CA ASN A 7 12.29 6.73 -18.90
C ASN A 7 12.55 6.13 -17.51
N GLY A 8 12.03 4.94 -17.24
CA GLY A 8 12.21 4.28 -15.97
C GLY A 8 11.16 4.59 -14.92
N LEU A 9 10.26 5.52 -15.18
CA LEU A 9 9.18 5.84 -14.25
C LEU A 9 8.24 4.66 -14.10
N ILE A 10 7.86 4.35 -12.86
CA ILE A 10 6.95 3.27 -12.51
C ILE A 10 5.83 3.84 -11.66
N ILE A 11 4.59 3.56 -12.06
CA ILE A 11 3.40 3.80 -11.25
C ILE A 11 2.82 2.43 -10.95
N GLN A 12 2.66 2.10 -9.67
CA GLN A 12 2.09 0.83 -9.27
C GLN A 12 1.13 1.01 -8.11
N TRP A 13 0.18 0.10 -8.02
CA TRP A 13 -0.77 0.13 -6.92
C TRP A 13 -1.06 -1.27 -6.42
N ILE A 14 -1.31 -1.34 -5.11
CA ILE A 14 -1.56 -2.57 -4.38
C ILE A 14 -2.74 -2.37 -3.44
N LYS A 15 -3.43 -3.44 -3.17
CA LYS A 15 -4.49 -3.50 -2.18
C LYS A 15 -4.05 -4.37 -1.02
N THR A 16 -4.52 -4.05 0.16
CA THR A 16 -4.20 -4.82 1.35
C THR A 16 -5.36 -4.88 2.31
N GLN A 17 -5.27 -5.81 3.24
CA GLN A 17 -6.23 -6.04 4.30
C GLN A 17 -5.47 -6.58 5.50
N LYS A 18 -5.93 -6.29 6.71
CA LYS A 18 -5.28 -6.80 7.92
C LYS A 18 -5.21 -8.33 7.91
N GLN A 19 -4.02 -8.86 8.20
CA GLN A 19 -3.69 -10.27 8.04
C GLN A 19 -3.49 -10.99 9.39
N GLY A 20 -4.24 -10.64 10.39
CA GLY A 20 -4.14 -11.30 11.70
C GLY A 20 -3.09 -10.72 12.63
N SER A 21 -2.12 -9.99 12.14
CA SER A 21 -1.15 -9.21 12.91
C SER A 21 -1.41 -7.73 12.68
N ASP A 22 -1.06 -6.90 13.67
CA ASP A 22 -1.21 -5.44 13.53
C ASP A 22 -0.20 -4.84 12.56
N THR A 23 0.90 -5.55 12.32
CA THR A 23 1.97 -5.11 11.41
C THR A 23 2.24 -6.20 10.38
N TRP A 24 2.34 -5.83 9.13
CA TRP A 24 2.74 -6.77 8.08
C TRP A 24 3.43 -6.06 6.95
N GLU A 25 4.17 -6.84 6.15
CA GLU A 25 4.90 -6.35 5.00
C GLU A 25 4.20 -6.77 3.72
N ILE A 26 4.15 -5.85 2.77
CA ILE A 26 3.55 -6.08 1.46
C ILE A 26 4.66 -5.97 0.42
N GLN A 27 4.86 -7.02 -0.36
CA GLN A 27 5.80 -6.99 -1.47
C GLN A 27 5.22 -6.20 -2.63
N LEU A 28 6.03 -5.33 -3.21
CA LEU A 28 5.61 -4.56 -4.37
C LEU A 28 5.55 -5.46 -5.61
N PRO A 29 4.60 -5.24 -6.52
CA PRO A 29 4.55 -5.99 -7.78
C PRO A 29 5.83 -5.87 -8.59
N VAL A 30 6.45 -4.69 -8.56
CA VAL A 30 7.74 -4.40 -9.22
C VAL A 30 8.59 -3.61 -8.26
N SER A 31 9.88 -3.95 -8.16
CA SER A 31 10.83 -3.17 -7.36
C SER A 31 11.14 -1.86 -8.05
N PHE A 32 11.22 -0.78 -7.27
CA PHE A 32 11.84 0.45 -7.75
C PHE A 32 13.36 0.26 -7.75
N SER A 33 14.04 0.96 -8.65
CA SER A 33 15.50 0.81 -8.78
C SER A 33 16.28 1.88 -8.04
N ALA A 34 15.70 3.05 -7.80
CA ALA A 34 16.44 4.16 -7.20
C ALA A 34 15.62 4.93 -6.16
N ASN A 35 14.42 5.39 -6.49
CA ASN A 35 13.65 6.27 -5.61
C ASN A 35 12.16 5.99 -5.66
N ILE A 36 11.50 6.25 -4.54
CA ILE A 36 10.06 6.37 -4.46
C ILE A 36 9.75 7.85 -4.23
N TYR A 37 9.04 8.45 -5.16
CA TYR A 37 8.75 9.88 -5.10
C TYR A 37 7.51 10.20 -4.29
N ASN A 38 6.52 9.31 -4.34
CA ASN A 38 5.27 9.56 -3.64
C ASN A 38 4.54 8.25 -3.37
N VAL A 39 3.82 8.24 -2.24
CA VAL A 39 2.93 7.17 -1.85
C VAL A 39 1.61 7.80 -1.43
N VAL A 40 0.54 7.36 -2.06
CA VAL A 40 -0.82 7.79 -1.73
C VAL A 40 -1.58 6.58 -1.22
N GLN A 41 -2.28 6.74 -0.11
CA GLN A 41 -3.13 5.67 0.39
C GLN A 41 -4.59 6.08 0.37
N GLY A 42 -5.45 5.08 0.28
CA GLY A 42 -6.88 5.25 0.41
C GLY A 42 -7.48 4.05 1.12
N LEU A 43 -8.71 4.22 1.54
CA LEU A 43 -9.49 3.16 2.15
C LEU A 43 -10.71 2.88 1.27
N TYR A 44 -11.10 1.63 1.23
CA TYR A 44 -12.39 1.28 0.64
C TYR A 44 -13.08 0.26 1.51
N LYS A 45 -14.39 0.25 1.43
CA LYS A 45 -15.25 -0.59 2.26
C LYS A 45 -15.76 -1.76 1.42
N ASP A 46 -15.59 -2.96 1.96
CA ASP A 46 -16.28 -4.13 1.42
C ASP A 46 -17.77 -4.00 1.74
N ASN A 47 -18.62 -4.58 0.91
CA ASN A 47 -20.06 -4.55 1.11
C ASN A 47 -20.52 -5.12 2.45
N ASP A 48 -19.76 -6.06 2.99
CA ASP A 48 -20.07 -6.71 4.26
C ASP A 48 -19.47 -6.02 5.47
N TYR A 49 -18.64 -4.99 5.27
CA TYR A 49 -17.98 -4.29 6.36
C TYR A 49 -18.93 -3.27 7.01
N VAL A 50 -19.10 -3.36 8.31
CA VAL A 50 -19.97 -2.48 9.09
C VAL A 50 -19.25 -1.67 10.17
N GLY A 51 -17.92 -1.71 10.19
CA GLY A 51 -17.11 -1.03 11.19
C GLY A 51 -16.66 0.36 10.78
N ASP A 52 -15.67 0.87 11.52
CA ASP A 52 -15.11 2.19 11.31
C ASP A 52 -14.24 2.25 10.07
N VAL A 53 -14.48 3.22 9.20
CA VAL A 53 -13.73 3.42 7.95
C VAL A 53 -12.71 4.56 8.06
N HIS A 54 -12.50 5.11 9.26
CA HIS A 54 -11.59 6.24 9.46
C HIS A 54 -10.15 5.82 9.77
N ALA A 55 -9.91 4.55 10.01
CA ALA A 55 -8.59 4.07 10.44
C ALA A 55 -7.67 3.84 9.25
N PHE A 56 -6.89 4.85 8.90
CA PHE A 56 -5.87 4.72 7.87
C PHE A 56 -4.74 3.79 8.33
N TYR A 57 -4.06 3.21 7.37
CA TYR A 57 -2.87 2.42 7.62
C TYR A 57 -1.68 3.35 7.89
N THR A 58 -0.89 3.02 8.89
CA THR A 58 0.38 3.70 9.13
C THR A 58 1.46 2.98 8.34
N ILE A 59 2.21 3.71 7.54
CA ILE A 59 3.37 3.18 6.85
C ILE A 59 4.51 3.17 7.86
N SER A 60 4.89 1.99 8.34
CA SER A 60 5.94 1.82 9.34
C SER A 60 7.31 1.59 8.73
N GLY A 61 7.37 1.26 7.46
CA GLY A 61 8.61 1.09 6.73
C GLY A 61 8.39 1.12 5.24
N LEU A 62 9.37 1.62 4.52
CA LEU A 62 9.31 1.75 3.07
C LEU A 62 10.67 1.41 2.48
N SER A 63 10.69 0.49 1.54
CA SER A 63 11.89 0.13 0.79
C SER A 63 11.58 0.12 -0.71
N LEU A 64 12.60 -0.08 -1.52
CA LEU A 64 12.41 -0.16 -2.97
C LEU A 64 11.64 -1.42 -3.40
N THR A 65 11.51 -2.39 -2.51
CA THR A 65 10.88 -3.69 -2.82
C THR A 65 9.60 -3.97 -2.04
N SER A 66 9.36 -3.24 -0.95
CA SER A 66 8.24 -3.54 -0.06
C SER A 66 7.76 -2.32 0.70
N ILE A 67 6.57 -2.43 1.23
CA ILE A 67 5.99 -1.46 2.15
C ILE A 67 5.52 -2.21 3.40
N SER A 68 5.91 -1.71 4.57
CA SER A 68 5.46 -2.24 5.85
C SER A 68 4.40 -1.34 6.44
N VAL A 69 3.32 -1.93 6.91
CA VAL A 69 2.16 -1.18 7.40
C VAL A 69 1.78 -1.62 8.79
N PHE A 70 1.17 -0.71 9.52
CA PHE A 70 0.64 -0.94 10.84
C PHE A 70 -0.83 -0.53 10.86
N GLN A 71 -1.69 -1.43 11.33
CA GLN A 71 -3.12 -1.18 11.50
C GLN A 71 -3.63 -2.01 12.69
N PRO A 72 -3.77 -1.40 13.89
CA PRO A 72 -4.22 -2.13 15.08
C PRO A 72 -5.72 -2.40 15.09
N TRP A 73 -6.48 -1.66 14.30
CA TRP A 73 -7.93 -1.80 14.25
C TRP A 73 -8.33 -2.75 13.14
N GLY A 74 -9.29 -3.59 13.38
CA GLY A 74 -9.96 -4.27 12.29
C GLY A 74 -10.57 -3.19 11.42
N GLY A 75 -10.58 -3.38 10.11
CA GLY A 75 -11.05 -2.25 9.34
C GLY A 75 -11.22 -2.51 7.86
N PRO A 76 -11.47 -1.45 7.12
CA PRO A 76 -11.64 -1.54 5.68
C PRO A 76 -10.35 -1.97 5.00
N TYR A 77 -10.49 -2.40 3.77
CA TYR A 77 -9.34 -2.62 2.91
C TYR A 77 -8.62 -1.30 2.65
N GLY A 78 -7.32 -1.38 2.49
CA GLY A 78 -6.52 -0.24 2.07
C GLY A 78 -5.92 -0.42 0.69
N PHE A 79 -5.55 0.68 0.07
CA PHE A 79 -4.77 0.62 -1.15
C PHE A 79 -3.67 1.68 -1.12
N PHE A 80 -2.62 1.41 -1.86
CA PHE A 80 -1.49 2.32 -2.01
C PHE A 80 -1.20 2.51 -3.48
N ILE A 81 -0.98 3.74 -3.89
CA ILE A 81 -0.49 4.09 -5.21
C ILE A 81 0.90 4.69 -5.02
N MET A 82 1.89 4.14 -5.72
CA MET A 82 3.28 4.52 -5.56
C MET A 82 3.87 4.92 -6.90
N ILE A 83 4.62 6.01 -6.89
CA ILE A 83 5.29 6.55 -8.07
C ILE A 83 6.78 6.62 -7.75
N GLY A 84 7.60 6.10 -8.63
CA GLY A 84 9.04 6.10 -8.44
C GLY A 84 9.80 5.67 -9.68
N ILE A 85 11.05 5.42 -9.47
CA ILE A 85 11.97 5.10 -10.57
C ILE A 85 12.96 4.01 -10.14
#